data_062136afa4cf96157cb6fc69b38d18b0
#
_entry.id   062136afa4cf96157cb6fc69b38d18b0
#
_cell.length_a   1.000
_cell.length_b   1.000
_cell.length_c   1.000
_cell.angle_alpha   90.00
_cell.angle_beta   90.00
_cell.angle_gamma   90.00
#
_symmetry.space_group_name_H-M   'P 1'
#
loop_
_entity.id
_entity.type
_entity.pdbx_description
1 polymer ?
#
loop_
_entity_poly.entity_id
_entity_poly.type
_entity_poly.pdbx_seq_one_letter_code
_entity_poly.pdbx_strand_id
1 'polypeptide(L)'
;DDPAESVHDAWDGWLGVQREVAIADRPVDVEIGLDGTPDLDFDVGPADIKTPTGPRAAAREAELGENPHVPRPVKKTLEDDDWRAEGAMTYLYRRGFDVYDINTILSAGALGRGEDRRLVPTRWSITAVDDTIGQYLRGSIRDNPTVDRIEVHRNEYLGNAFWVILVPGRWEYELVEMKSPGSIWNPDPEAGVYLAAASEGRDGRTGYVEETSGAYYAARLGVTEHLNERGRQAKALVLRHVSDDYWGPVGVWQVREAVRNAFDGEFGTAETFGEAVRGVAEHLPVSIGRLRRKSTMAAGLQANLGDFVGAE
;
A
#
# COMPACT_ATOMS: atom_id res chain seq x y z
N ASP A 1 -8.24 -19.92 -26.16
CA ASP A 1 -7.54 -20.68 -25.14
C ASP A 1 -8.04 -20.23 -23.77
N ASP A 2 -8.49 -21.19 -22.95
CA ASP A 2 -8.97 -20.90 -21.59
C ASP A 2 -7.77 -20.47 -20.73
N PRO A 3 -7.78 -19.27 -20.11
CA PRO A 3 -6.72 -18.84 -19.22
C PRO A 3 -6.40 -19.82 -18.08
N ALA A 4 -7.35 -20.70 -17.75
CA ALA A 4 -7.15 -21.74 -16.74
C ALA A 4 -6.32 -22.93 -17.23
N GLU A 5 -6.33 -23.23 -18.54
CA GLU A 5 -5.51 -24.31 -19.11
C GLU A 5 -4.05 -23.92 -19.31
N SER A 6 -3.76 -22.62 -19.52
CA SER A 6 -2.38 -22.11 -19.68
C SER A 6 -1.58 -22.04 -18.37
N VAL A 7 -2.18 -22.33 -17.23
CA VAL A 7 -1.52 -22.26 -15.92
C VAL A 7 -0.47 -23.35 -15.73
N HIS A 8 -0.56 -24.49 -16.44
CA HIS A 8 0.39 -25.59 -16.30
C HIS A 8 1.67 -25.41 -17.11
N ASP A 9 1.64 -24.62 -18.19
CA ASP A 9 2.84 -24.26 -18.97
C ASP A 9 3.20 -22.78 -18.76
N ALA A 10 3.61 -22.50 -17.55
CA ALA A 10 3.80 -21.17 -17.00
C ALA A 10 4.86 -20.31 -17.70
N TRP A 11 5.60 -20.88 -18.62
CA TRP A 11 6.71 -20.23 -19.33
C TRP A 11 6.55 -20.23 -20.85
N ASP A 12 5.42 -20.71 -21.37
CA ASP A 12 5.11 -20.71 -22.79
C ASP A 12 4.16 -19.57 -23.18
N GLY A 13 4.27 -19.12 -24.42
CA GLY A 13 3.40 -18.10 -25.01
C GLY A 13 3.44 -16.75 -24.27
N TRP A 14 2.34 -16.05 -24.25
CA TRP A 14 2.19 -14.72 -23.65
C TRP A 14 2.52 -14.66 -22.16
N LEU A 15 2.15 -15.68 -21.41
CA LEU A 15 2.45 -15.74 -19.96
C LEU A 15 3.94 -15.93 -19.72
N GLY A 16 4.60 -16.72 -20.56
CA GLY A 16 6.05 -16.88 -20.50
C GLY A 16 6.77 -15.56 -20.72
N VAL A 17 6.45 -14.85 -21.80
CA VAL A 17 7.02 -13.53 -22.08
C VAL A 17 6.78 -12.55 -20.95
N GLN A 18 5.55 -12.45 -20.43
CA GLN A 18 5.24 -11.56 -19.30
C GLN A 18 6.04 -11.89 -18.05
N ARG A 19 6.19 -13.17 -17.72
CA ARG A 19 6.98 -13.61 -16.56
C ARG A 19 8.47 -13.32 -16.73
N GLU A 20 9.03 -13.61 -17.90
CA GLU A 20 10.44 -13.36 -18.19
C GLU A 20 10.77 -11.86 -18.12
N VAL A 21 9.90 -10.99 -18.64
CA VAL A 21 10.03 -9.54 -18.48
C VAL A 21 9.93 -9.12 -17.01
N ALA A 22 8.97 -9.68 -16.27
CA ALA A 22 8.71 -9.31 -14.88
C ALA A 22 9.82 -9.72 -13.90
N ILE A 23 10.60 -10.76 -14.22
CA ILE A 23 11.71 -11.25 -13.40
C ILE A 23 13.07 -10.68 -13.80
N ALA A 24 13.15 -9.92 -14.90
CA ALA A 24 14.36 -9.29 -15.37
C ALA A 24 14.72 -8.05 -14.55
N ASP A 25 16.02 -7.81 -14.33
CA ASP A 25 16.54 -6.61 -13.64
C ASP A 25 16.98 -5.51 -14.65
N ARG A 26 16.73 -5.72 -15.92
CA ARG A 26 17.03 -4.79 -17.01
C ARG A 26 15.89 -4.78 -18.00
N PRO A 27 15.67 -3.66 -18.70
CA PRO A 27 14.72 -3.62 -19.81
C PRO A 27 15.01 -4.74 -20.81
N VAL A 28 13.97 -5.38 -21.31
CA VAL A 28 14.03 -6.43 -22.31
C VAL A 28 13.20 -5.99 -23.50
N ASP A 29 13.76 -6.12 -24.71
CA ASP A 29 13.03 -5.85 -25.94
C ASP A 29 12.02 -6.96 -26.20
N VAL A 30 10.78 -6.56 -26.46
CA VAL A 30 9.68 -7.48 -26.79
C VAL A 30 9.12 -7.12 -28.15
N GLU A 31 9.14 -8.06 -29.07
CA GLU A 31 8.46 -7.95 -30.35
C GLU A 31 7.02 -8.46 -30.21
N ILE A 32 6.04 -7.61 -30.59
CA ILE A 32 4.63 -7.96 -30.55
C ILE A 32 4.04 -7.92 -31.95
N GLY A 33 3.70 -9.08 -32.46
CA GLY A 33 2.96 -9.22 -33.70
C GLY A 33 1.49 -8.84 -33.47
N LEU A 34 0.97 -7.89 -34.25
CA LEU A 34 -0.40 -7.43 -34.17
C LEU A 34 -1.26 -8.05 -35.26
N ASP A 35 -2.51 -8.39 -34.94
CA ASP A 35 -3.51 -8.87 -35.91
C ASP A 35 -4.26 -7.68 -36.54
N GLY A 36 -3.54 -6.86 -37.30
CA GLY A 36 -4.05 -5.67 -37.98
C GLY A 36 -3.44 -4.37 -37.46
N THR A 37 -3.84 -3.27 -38.09
CA THR A 37 -3.39 -1.91 -37.69
C THR A 37 -4.17 -1.45 -36.46
N PRO A 38 -3.51 -0.89 -35.43
CA PRO A 38 -4.20 -0.31 -34.27
C PRO A 38 -5.17 0.79 -34.71
N ASP A 39 -6.38 0.77 -34.16
CA ASP A 39 -7.30 1.89 -34.31
C ASP A 39 -6.79 3.06 -33.46
N LEU A 40 -6.51 4.19 -34.13
CA LEU A 40 -5.97 5.39 -33.53
C LEU A 40 -7.05 6.36 -33.02
N ASP A 41 -8.30 5.90 -32.93
CA ASP A 41 -9.38 6.71 -32.40
C ASP A 41 -9.23 6.88 -30.88
N PHE A 42 -8.84 8.09 -30.47
CA PHE A 42 -8.71 8.50 -29.07
C PHE A 42 -10.06 9.06 -28.59
N ASP A 43 -10.99 8.21 -28.22
CA ASP A 43 -12.22 8.66 -27.56
C ASP A 43 -11.93 9.04 -26.11
N VAL A 44 -11.55 10.30 -25.88
CA VAL A 44 -11.35 10.91 -24.57
C VAL A 44 -12.64 11.62 -24.17
N GLY A 45 -13.65 10.86 -23.79
CA GLY A 45 -14.88 11.42 -23.24
C GLY A 45 -14.63 12.03 -21.84
N PRO A 46 -15.06 13.28 -21.57
CA PRO A 46 -14.79 13.97 -20.29
C PRO A 46 -15.62 13.43 -19.11
N ALA A 47 -16.48 12.43 -19.31
CA ALA A 47 -17.44 11.99 -18.30
C ALA A 47 -17.10 10.65 -17.62
N ASP A 48 -16.08 9.96 -18.05
CA ASP A 48 -15.71 8.67 -17.48
C ASP A 48 -14.33 8.74 -16.83
N ILE A 49 -14.27 8.42 -15.55
CA ILE A 49 -13.03 8.10 -14.84
C ILE A 49 -12.53 6.72 -15.37
N LYS A 50 -12.31 6.65 -16.66
CA LYS A 50 -11.66 5.49 -17.27
C LYS A 50 -10.18 5.79 -17.37
N THR A 51 -9.39 4.84 -16.93
CA THR A 51 -7.96 4.84 -17.22
C THR A 51 -7.78 5.09 -18.71
N PRO A 52 -7.00 6.11 -19.14
CA PRO A 52 -6.75 6.35 -20.55
C PRO A 52 -6.25 5.05 -21.19
N THR A 53 -7.00 4.50 -22.13
CA THR A 53 -6.58 3.34 -22.89
C THR A 53 -6.03 3.84 -24.21
N GLY A 54 -4.79 3.44 -24.52
CA GLY A 54 -4.22 3.66 -25.85
C GLY A 54 -4.93 2.90 -26.95
N PRO A 55 -4.52 3.10 -28.21
CA PRO A 55 -5.05 2.36 -29.35
C PRO A 55 -5.07 0.86 -29.09
N ARG A 56 -6.16 0.20 -29.41
CA ARG A 56 -6.32 -1.24 -29.21
C ARG A 56 -6.01 -1.98 -30.50
N ALA A 57 -5.16 -3.00 -30.40
CA ALA A 57 -4.99 -4.00 -31.43
C ALA A 57 -4.94 -5.38 -30.78
N ALA A 58 -5.51 -6.37 -31.47
CA ALA A 58 -5.33 -7.74 -31.04
C ALA A 58 -3.89 -8.15 -31.26
N ALA A 59 -3.23 -8.60 -30.22
CA ALA A 59 -1.90 -9.13 -30.30
C ALA A 59 -1.98 -10.62 -30.69
N ARG A 60 -1.18 -11.02 -31.67
CA ARG A 60 -1.12 -12.36 -32.22
C ARG A 60 -0.03 -13.22 -31.58
N GLU A 61 1.13 -12.63 -31.38
CA GLU A 61 2.31 -13.29 -30.82
C GLU A 61 3.16 -12.27 -30.07
N ALA A 62 3.95 -12.72 -29.12
CA ALA A 62 4.99 -11.94 -28.47
C ALA A 62 6.23 -12.79 -28.32
N GLU A 63 7.38 -12.23 -28.62
CA GLU A 63 8.68 -12.87 -28.51
C GLU A 63 9.66 -11.90 -27.84
N LEU A 64 10.60 -12.45 -27.07
CA LEU A 64 11.70 -11.67 -26.52
C LEU A 64 12.77 -11.50 -27.57
N GLY A 65 13.22 -10.26 -27.77
CA GLY A 65 14.36 -9.95 -28.67
C GLY A 65 15.70 -10.45 -28.14
N GLU A 66 15.80 -10.64 -26.81
CA GLU A 66 17.00 -11.12 -26.14
C GLU A 66 16.64 -11.92 -24.87
N ASN A 67 17.60 -12.70 -24.36
CA ASN A 67 17.43 -13.43 -23.10
C ASN A 67 17.43 -12.46 -21.91
N PRO A 68 16.45 -12.50 -21.03
CA PRO A 68 16.39 -11.64 -19.86
C PRO A 68 17.52 -11.94 -18.88
N HIS A 69 18.10 -10.89 -18.32
CA HIS A 69 19.03 -11.06 -17.21
C HIS A 69 18.24 -11.17 -15.91
N VAL A 70 18.20 -12.37 -15.33
CA VAL A 70 17.47 -12.68 -14.11
C VAL A 70 18.44 -12.71 -12.93
N PRO A 71 18.20 -11.90 -11.87
CA PRO A 71 19.04 -11.90 -10.67
C PRO A 71 19.05 -13.26 -9.96
N ARG A 72 20.21 -13.62 -9.39
CA ARG A 72 20.35 -14.89 -8.64
C ARG A 72 19.30 -15.10 -7.54
N PRO A 73 18.93 -14.09 -6.72
CA PRO A 73 17.88 -14.29 -5.73
C PRO A 73 16.54 -14.67 -6.34
N VAL A 74 16.16 -14.08 -7.48
CA VAL A 74 14.93 -14.42 -8.20
C VAL A 74 15.02 -15.84 -8.77
N LYS A 75 16.14 -16.21 -9.41
CA LYS A 75 16.35 -17.59 -9.87
C LYS A 75 16.14 -18.60 -8.74
N LYS A 76 16.70 -18.31 -7.56
CA LYS A 76 16.56 -19.18 -6.41
C LYS A 76 15.09 -19.36 -5.98
N THR A 77 14.26 -18.30 -6.02
CA THR A 77 12.83 -18.46 -5.70
C THR A 77 12.05 -19.22 -6.76
N LEU A 78 12.54 -19.23 -8.00
CA LEU A 78 11.91 -19.98 -9.10
C LEU A 78 12.29 -21.49 -9.05
N GLU A 79 13.51 -21.80 -8.65
CA GLU A 79 14.05 -23.16 -8.57
C GLU A 79 13.55 -23.90 -7.32
N ASP A 80 13.05 -23.19 -6.31
CA ASP A 80 12.60 -23.76 -5.04
C ASP A 80 11.07 -23.92 -5.05
N ASP A 81 10.61 -25.12 -5.35
CA ASP A 81 9.19 -25.45 -5.45
C ASP A 81 8.47 -25.59 -4.10
N ASP A 82 9.22 -25.63 -2.98
CA ASP A 82 8.66 -25.74 -1.64
C ASP A 82 8.30 -24.39 -1.01
N TRP A 83 8.83 -23.30 -1.52
CA TRP A 83 8.61 -21.98 -0.96
C TRP A 83 7.20 -21.47 -1.26
N ARG A 84 6.50 -21.10 -0.19
CA ARG A 84 5.29 -20.30 -0.33
C ARG A 84 5.65 -18.88 -0.76
N ALA A 85 4.72 -18.21 -1.41
CA ALA A 85 4.92 -16.84 -1.90
C ALA A 85 5.39 -15.87 -0.80
N GLU A 86 4.84 -15.98 0.43
CA GLU A 86 5.24 -15.16 1.60
C GLU A 86 6.72 -15.30 1.94
N GLY A 87 7.24 -16.54 1.94
CA GLY A 87 8.66 -16.82 2.18
C GLY A 87 9.55 -16.26 1.08
N ALA A 88 9.14 -16.43 -0.19
CA ALA A 88 9.85 -15.89 -1.34
C ALA A 88 9.89 -14.36 -1.34
N MET A 89 8.77 -13.68 -1.08
CA MET A 89 8.69 -12.23 -0.95
C MET A 89 9.62 -11.71 0.15
N THR A 90 9.57 -12.31 1.34
CA THR A 90 10.44 -11.94 2.47
C THR A 90 11.91 -12.16 2.14
N TYR A 91 12.24 -13.25 1.45
CA TYR A 91 13.61 -13.52 1.03
C TYR A 91 14.12 -12.46 0.04
N LEU A 92 13.33 -12.10 -0.98
CA LEU A 92 13.68 -11.06 -1.95
C LEU A 92 13.88 -9.70 -1.26
N TYR A 93 12.97 -9.31 -0.38
CA TYR A 93 13.08 -8.07 0.39
C TYR A 93 14.39 -8.01 1.20
N ARG A 94 14.76 -9.09 1.87
CA ARG A 94 16.04 -9.20 2.59
C ARG A 94 17.27 -9.16 1.68
N ARG A 95 17.10 -9.37 0.37
CA ARG A 95 18.15 -9.26 -0.65
C ARG A 95 18.19 -7.89 -1.32
N GLY A 96 17.39 -6.94 -0.84
CA GLY A 96 17.40 -5.55 -1.32
C GLY A 96 16.45 -5.28 -2.48
N PHE A 97 15.56 -6.22 -2.84
CA PHE A 97 14.47 -5.93 -3.76
C PHE A 97 13.45 -5.06 -3.07
N ASP A 98 13.00 -4.02 -3.74
CA ASP A 98 11.92 -3.20 -3.21
C ASP A 98 10.55 -3.87 -3.38
N VAL A 99 9.53 -3.27 -2.78
CA VAL A 99 8.17 -3.82 -2.83
C VAL A 99 7.54 -3.72 -4.21
N TYR A 100 8.03 -2.85 -5.09
CA TYR A 100 7.55 -2.73 -6.47
C TYR A 100 8.08 -3.86 -7.34
N ASP A 101 9.37 -4.17 -7.21
CA ASP A 101 9.99 -5.32 -7.88
C ASP A 101 9.30 -6.62 -7.45
N ILE A 102 9.14 -6.80 -6.12
CA ILE A 102 8.48 -7.98 -5.57
C ILE A 102 7.02 -8.09 -6.04
N ASN A 103 6.30 -6.95 -6.10
CA ASN A 103 4.94 -6.91 -6.61
C ASN A 103 4.87 -7.30 -8.09
N THR A 104 5.80 -6.83 -8.91
CA THR A 104 5.88 -7.16 -10.33
C THR A 104 6.08 -8.66 -10.53
N ILE A 105 7.04 -9.25 -9.80
CA ILE A 105 7.34 -10.68 -9.86
C ILE A 105 6.13 -11.52 -9.36
N LEU A 106 5.49 -11.10 -8.26
CA LEU A 106 4.30 -11.79 -7.73
C LEU A 106 3.11 -11.67 -8.69
N SER A 107 2.85 -10.49 -9.26
CA SER A 107 1.77 -10.24 -10.20
C SER A 107 1.87 -11.15 -11.44
N ALA A 108 3.08 -11.31 -11.94
CA ALA A 108 3.37 -12.20 -13.07
C ALA A 108 3.25 -13.70 -12.71
N GLY A 109 2.96 -14.01 -11.45
CA GLY A 109 2.81 -15.39 -10.99
C GLY A 109 4.12 -16.17 -10.90
N ALA A 110 5.25 -15.46 -10.68
CA ALA A 110 6.57 -16.08 -10.58
C ALA A 110 6.99 -16.43 -9.14
N LEU A 111 6.14 -16.20 -8.15
CA LEU A 111 6.40 -16.55 -6.74
C LEU A 111 5.40 -17.59 -6.22
N GLY A 112 5.87 -18.41 -5.30
CA GLY A 112 5.09 -19.47 -4.68
C GLY A 112 5.55 -20.85 -5.12
N ARG A 113 4.86 -21.89 -4.63
CA ARG A 113 5.10 -23.27 -5.05
C ARG A 113 4.80 -23.43 -6.53
N GLY A 114 5.53 -24.30 -7.22
CA GLY A 114 5.39 -24.49 -8.66
C GLY A 114 3.93 -24.67 -9.10
N GLU A 115 3.20 -25.56 -8.42
CA GLU A 115 1.77 -25.85 -8.69
C GLU A 115 0.79 -24.70 -8.36
N ASP A 116 1.19 -23.78 -7.47
CA ASP A 116 0.36 -22.64 -7.01
C ASP A 116 0.64 -21.36 -7.79
N ARG A 117 1.64 -21.35 -8.68
CA ARG A 117 2.05 -20.16 -9.46
C ARG A 117 1.00 -19.78 -10.48
N ARG A 118 0.41 -18.60 -10.33
CA ARG A 118 -0.61 -18.05 -11.25
C ARG A 118 -0.53 -16.53 -11.26
N LEU A 119 -1.06 -15.91 -12.32
CA LEU A 119 -1.22 -14.47 -12.37
C LEU A 119 -2.02 -13.98 -11.18
N VAL A 120 -1.55 -12.93 -10.53
CA VAL A 120 -2.24 -12.27 -9.43
C VAL A 120 -2.61 -10.85 -9.85
N PRO A 121 -3.90 -10.47 -9.84
CA PRO A 121 -4.29 -9.11 -10.17
C PRO A 121 -3.51 -8.09 -9.33
N THR A 122 -2.98 -7.04 -9.97
CA THR A 122 -2.06 -6.08 -9.34
C THR A 122 -2.59 -5.49 -8.02
N ARG A 123 -3.91 -5.22 -7.93
CA ARG A 123 -4.50 -4.71 -6.69
C ARG A 123 -4.43 -5.70 -5.52
N TRP A 124 -4.39 -7.00 -5.80
CA TRP A 124 -4.26 -8.05 -4.79
C TRP A 124 -2.80 -8.31 -4.44
N SER A 125 -1.94 -8.36 -5.47
CA SER A 125 -0.51 -8.58 -5.26
C SER A 125 0.13 -7.47 -4.45
N ILE A 126 -0.18 -6.20 -4.73
CA ILE A 126 0.36 -5.06 -3.98
C ILE A 126 -0.05 -5.10 -2.50
N THR A 127 -1.29 -5.48 -2.21
CA THR A 127 -1.74 -5.63 -0.81
C THR A 127 -1.07 -6.81 -0.12
N ALA A 128 -0.89 -7.93 -0.84
CA ALA A 128 -0.20 -9.11 -0.29
C ALA A 128 1.28 -8.83 0.00
N VAL A 129 1.96 -8.08 -0.86
CA VAL A 129 3.35 -7.66 -0.63
C VAL A 129 3.44 -6.73 0.57
N ASP A 130 2.59 -5.68 0.63
CA ASP A 130 2.57 -4.72 1.74
C ASP A 130 2.29 -5.42 3.08
N ASP A 131 1.35 -6.37 3.09
CA ASP A 131 1.03 -7.14 4.30
C ASP A 131 2.19 -8.03 4.71
N THR A 132 2.74 -8.81 3.79
CA THR A 132 3.82 -9.77 4.09
C THR A 132 5.07 -9.06 4.59
N ILE A 133 5.51 -8.02 3.89
CA ILE A 133 6.72 -7.29 4.26
C ILE A 133 6.49 -6.48 5.55
N GLY A 134 5.32 -5.84 5.69
CA GLY A 134 4.96 -5.15 6.92
C GLY A 134 4.92 -6.08 8.14
N GLN A 135 4.43 -7.31 8.01
CA GLN A 135 4.47 -8.30 9.09
C GLN A 135 5.89 -8.76 9.41
N TYR A 136 6.72 -8.98 8.39
CA TYR A 136 8.14 -9.30 8.57
C TYR A 136 8.86 -8.19 9.35
N LEU A 137 8.70 -6.92 8.95
CA LEU A 137 9.32 -5.77 9.60
C LEU A 137 8.79 -5.58 11.03
N ARG A 138 7.50 -5.74 11.26
CA ARG A 138 6.90 -5.75 12.60
C ARG A 138 7.57 -6.80 13.49
N GLY A 139 7.80 -7.99 12.96
CA GLY A 139 8.57 -9.02 13.67
C GLY A 139 9.99 -8.57 14.02
N SER A 140 10.66 -7.87 13.12
CA SER A 140 12.02 -7.37 13.30
C SER A 140 12.13 -6.27 14.36
N ILE A 141 11.13 -5.36 14.46
CA ILE A 141 11.15 -4.26 15.44
C ILE A 141 10.62 -4.64 16.82
N ARG A 142 10.01 -5.80 16.97
CA ARG A 142 9.22 -6.22 18.14
C ARG A 142 9.95 -6.09 19.48
N ASP A 143 11.25 -6.35 19.50
CA ASP A 143 12.08 -6.35 20.70
C ASP A 143 13.05 -5.15 20.75
N ASN A 144 12.93 -4.21 19.81
CA ASN A 144 13.70 -2.99 19.80
C ASN A 144 13.28 -2.05 20.94
N PRO A 145 14.15 -1.15 21.40
CA PRO A 145 13.78 -0.06 22.30
C PRO A 145 12.69 0.83 21.63
N THR A 146 11.87 1.44 22.47
CA THR A 146 10.84 2.37 21.98
C THR A 146 11.44 3.67 21.48
N VAL A 147 10.69 4.44 20.69
CA VAL A 147 11.01 5.85 20.44
C VAL A 147 11.09 6.60 21.77
N ASP A 148 11.89 7.65 21.84
CA ASP A 148 12.20 8.35 23.12
C ASP A 148 11.17 9.43 23.47
N ARG A 149 10.39 9.89 22.49
CA ARG A 149 9.40 10.98 22.61
C ARG A 149 8.23 10.75 21.66
N ILE A 150 7.19 11.56 21.82
CA ILE A 150 6.08 11.60 20.86
C ILE A 150 6.52 12.45 19.67
N GLU A 151 6.35 11.89 18.48
CA GLU A 151 6.72 12.49 17.22
C GLU A 151 5.46 12.62 16.36
N VAL A 152 5.27 13.77 15.69
CA VAL A 152 4.15 14.04 14.79
C VAL A 152 4.72 14.38 13.43
N HIS A 153 4.62 13.45 12.49
CA HIS A 153 5.07 13.61 11.12
C HIS A 153 3.88 13.95 10.21
N ARG A 154 4.13 14.69 9.13
CA ARG A 154 3.09 15.11 8.19
C ARG A 154 3.58 15.04 6.75
N ASN A 155 2.69 14.62 5.87
CA ASN A 155 2.84 14.80 4.43
C ASN A 155 1.47 15.08 3.79
N GLU A 156 1.48 15.81 2.69
CA GLU A 156 0.28 16.09 1.90
C GLU A 156 0.61 15.97 0.42
N TYR A 157 -0.16 15.14 -0.28
CA TYR A 157 0.05 14.89 -1.70
C TYR A 157 -1.23 14.42 -2.39
N LEU A 158 -1.53 15.00 -3.55
CA LEU A 158 -2.70 14.64 -4.38
C LEU A 158 -4.03 14.66 -3.60
N GLY A 159 -4.32 15.75 -2.87
CA GLY A 159 -5.56 15.85 -2.09
C GLY A 159 -5.67 14.86 -0.93
N ASN A 160 -4.56 14.25 -0.52
CA ASN A 160 -4.47 13.42 0.68
C ASN A 160 -3.50 14.02 1.66
N ALA A 161 -3.94 14.28 2.88
CA ALA A 161 -3.08 14.68 3.97
C ALA A 161 -2.91 13.52 4.96
N PHE A 162 -1.68 13.29 5.39
CA PHE A 162 -1.31 12.24 6.33
C PHE A 162 -0.63 12.84 7.55
N TRP A 163 -1.01 12.36 8.71
CA TRP A 163 -0.31 12.57 9.98
C TRP A 163 0.06 11.22 10.57
N VAL A 164 1.31 11.05 10.95
CA VAL A 164 1.80 9.87 11.64
C VAL A 164 2.25 10.28 13.02
N ILE A 165 1.57 9.80 14.04
CA ILE A 165 1.90 10.05 15.45
C ILE A 165 2.58 8.81 15.99
N LEU A 166 3.87 8.92 16.32
CA LEU A 166 4.64 7.86 16.99
C LEU A 166 4.69 8.16 18.50
N VAL A 167 4.31 7.17 19.31
CA VAL A 167 4.25 7.29 20.77
C VAL A 167 5.14 6.24 21.41
N PRO A 168 5.95 6.58 22.45
CA PRO A 168 6.70 5.58 23.19
C PRO A 168 5.81 4.44 23.69
N GLY A 169 6.17 3.21 23.33
CA GLY A 169 5.43 2.02 23.72
C GLY A 169 5.71 0.83 22.82
N ARG A 170 5.20 -0.33 23.20
CA ARG A 170 5.25 -1.53 22.38
C ARG A 170 4.39 -1.34 21.15
N TRP A 171 4.73 -2.03 20.06
CA TRP A 171 4.00 -1.97 18.81
C TRP A 171 2.48 -2.07 19.00
N GLU A 172 1.82 -1.07 18.54
CA GLU A 172 0.39 -0.97 18.26
C GLU A 172 0.25 -0.10 17.02
N TYR A 173 -0.69 -0.39 16.15
CA TYR A 173 -0.88 0.38 14.93
C TYR A 173 -2.36 0.59 14.67
N GLU A 174 -2.70 1.79 14.24
CA GLU A 174 -4.04 2.13 13.79
C GLU A 174 -3.97 3.09 12.60
N LEU A 175 -4.79 2.83 11.57
CA LEU A 175 -5.10 3.77 10.50
C LEU A 175 -6.54 4.25 10.66
N VAL A 176 -6.73 5.57 10.65
CA VAL A 176 -8.05 6.21 10.55
C VAL A 176 -8.11 7.03 9.27
N GLU A 177 -9.04 6.71 8.39
CA GLU A 177 -9.33 7.47 7.18
C GLU A 177 -10.55 8.35 7.36
N MET A 178 -10.44 9.59 6.91
CA MET A 178 -11.51 10.58 6.85
C MET A 178 -11.72 10.97 5.40
N LYS A 179 -12.87 10.60 4.84
CA LYS A 179 -13.22 10.83 3.44
C LYS A 179 -14.23 11.96 3.37
N SER A 180 -13.80 13.13 2.88
CA SER A 180 -14.66 14.32 2.75
C SER A 180 -15.78 14.09 1.74
N PRO A 181 -16.94 14.73 1.92
CA PRO A 181 -17.97 14.81 0.88
C PRO A 181 -17.42 15.34 -0.43
N GLY A 182 -17.88 14.81 -1.56
CA GLY A 182 -17.37 15.16 -2.89
C GLY A 182 -16.07 14.46 -3.29
N SER A 183 -15.35 13.80 -2.35
CA SER A 183 -14.17 13.00 -2.69
C SER A 183 -14.58 11.71 -3.41
N ILE A 184 -13.63 11.10 -4.14
CA ILE A 184 -13.92 9.89 -4.92
C ILE A 184 -14.46 8.70 -4.09
N TRP A 185 -14.11 8.65 -2.80
CA TRP A 185 -14.56 7.59 -1.88
C TRP A 185 -15.77 7.99 -1.02
N ASN A 186 -16.29 9.20 -1.21
CA ASN A 186 -17.50 9.73 -0.59
C ASN A 186 -18.13 10.75 -1.55
N PRO A 187 -18.68 10.30 -2.71
CA PRO A 187 -19.01 11.16 -3.84
C PRO A 187 -20.23 12.05 -3.62
N ASP A 188 -21.07 11.77 -2.62
CA ASP A 188 -22.22 12.62 -2.28
C ASP A 188 -21.73 13.88 -1.57
N PRO A 189 -21.91 15.08 -2.17
CA PRO A 189 -21.45 16.34 -1.58
C PRO A 189 -22.27 16.77 -0.34
N GLU A 190 -23.48 16.22 -0.16
CA GLU A 190 -24.34 16.49 0.99
C GLU A 190 -24.11 15.51 2.14
N ALA A 191 -23.30 14.46 1.93
CA ALA A 191 -22.98 13.51 2.97
C ALA A 191 -22.07 14.13 4.05
N GLY A 192 -22.08 13.54 5.24
CA GLY A 192 -21.05 13.85 6.23
C GLY A 192 -19.72 13.19 5.91
N VAL A 193 -18.64 13.67 6.51
CA VAL A 193 -17.31 13.01 6.40
C VAL A 193 -17.44 11.55 6.81
N TYR A 194 -17.02 10.63 5.95
CA TYR A 194 -17.00 9.19 6.26
C TYR A 194 -15.72 8.79 6.98
N LEU A 195 -15.83 8.11 8.11
CA LEU A 195 -14.70 7.62 8.89
C LEU A 195 -14.59 6.09 8.79
N ALA A 196 -13.43 5.61 8.41
CA ALA A 196 -13.05 4.21 8.46
C ALA A 196 -11.84 4.05 9.37
N ALA A 197 -11.76 2.97 10.14
CA ALA A 197 -10.62 2.72 11.01
C ALA A 197 -10.31 1.23 11.11
N ALA A 198 -9.03 0.92 11.22
CA ALA A 198 -8.57 -0.42 11.50
C ALA A 198 -7.30 -0.38 12.34
N SER A 199 -7.17 -1.32 13.27
CA SER A 199 -6.06 -1.37 14.22
C SER A 199 -5.54 -2.78 14.41
N GLU A 200 -4.31 -2.87 14.88
CA GLU A 200 -3.70 -4.10 15.38
C GLU A 200 -2.91 -3.84 16.65
N GLY A 201 -2.86 -4.83 17.51
CA GLY A 201 -1.99 -4.83 18.68
C GLY A 201 -0.63 -5.48 18.38
N ARG A 202 0.10 -5.78 19.45
CA ARG A 202 1.45 -6.38 19.41
C ARG A 202 1.56 -7.63 18.53
N ASP A 203 0.54 -8.47 18.53
CA ASP A 203 0.56 -9.75 17.82
C ASP A 203 0.11 -9.63 16.36
N GLY A 204 -0.29 -8.42 15.95
CA GLY A 204 -0.77 -8.15 14.59
C GLY A 204 -2.19 -8.65 14.35
N ARG A 205 -2.52 -8.82 13.08
CA ARG A 205 -3.81 -9.33 12.61
C ARG A 205 -3.63 -10.58 11.77
N THR A 206 -4.63 -11.44 11.80
CA THR A 206 -4.73 -12.63 10.93
C THR A 206 -5.79 -12.50 9.86
N GLY A 207 -6.74 -11.56 10.02
CA GLY A 207 -7.84 -11.32 9.08
C GLY A 207 -7.61 -10.08 8.21
N TYR A 208 -8.19 -10.11 7.00
CA TYR A 208 -8.17 -8.97 6.09
C TYR A 208 -8.92 -7.76 6.68
N VAL A 209 -8.45 -6.56 6.34
CA VAL A 209 -9.06 -5.30 6.78
C VAL A 209 -10.06 -4.83 5.72
N GLU A 210 -11.35 -4.82 6.07
CA GLU A 210 -12.44 -4.45 5.16
C GLU A 210 -12.56 -2.92 4.95
N GLU A 211 -12.63 -2.16 6.05
CA GLU A 211 -13.00 -0.73 6.01
C GLU A 211 -11.97 0.16 5.32
N THR A 212 -10.68 -0.07 5.56
CA THR A 212 -9.58 0.74 5.00
C THR A 212 -8.82 0.00 3.91
N SER A 213 -9.13 -1.28 3.71
CA SER A 213 -8.59 -2.14 2.65
C SER A 213 -7.06 -2.02 2.49
N GLY A 214 -6.57 -1.90 1.27
CA GLY A 214 -5.15 -1.81 0.96
C GLY A 214 -4.40 -0.65 1.61
N ALA A 215 -5.08 0.45 1.92
CA ALA A 215 -4.46 1.61 2.56
C ALA A 215 -3.88 1.28 3.94
N TYR A 216 -4.54 0.40 4.69
CA TYR A 216 -4.05 -0.08 5.99
C TYR A 216 -2.66 -0.71 5.87
N TYR A 217 -2.50 -1.62 4.92
CA TYR A 217 -1.25 -2.37 4.73
C TYR A 217 -0.13 -1.49 4.20
N ALA A 218 -0.45 -0.61 3.24
CA ALA A 218 0.50 0.34 2.66
C ALA A 218 1.05 1.34 3.70
N ALA A 219 0.17 1.91 4.54
CA ALA A 219 0.58 2.82 5.59
C ALA A 219 1.37 2.09 6.70
N ARG A 220 0.94 0.89 7.10
CA ARG A 220 1.67 0.05 8.06
C ARG A 220 3.08 -0.26 7.58
N LEU A 221 3.24 -0.59 6.30
CA LEU A 221 4.55 -0.85 5.71
C LEU A 221 5.46 0.36 5.87
N GLY A 222 5.04 1.57 5.44
CA GLY A 222 5.85 2.77 5.58
C GLY A 222 6.26 3.06 7.03
N VAL A 223 5.36 2.87 7.99
CA VAL A 223 5.66 3.03 9.42
C VAL A 223 6.68 1.99 9.90
N THR A 224 6.50 0.72 9.54
CA THR A 224 7.41 -0.35 9.98
C THR A 224 8.78 -0.26 9.34
N GLU A 225 8.88 0.20 8.08
CA GLU A 225 10.16 0.50 7.42
C GLU A 225 10.93 1.57 8.21
N HIS A 226 10.31 2.72 8.49
CA HIS A 226 10.91 3.80 9.24
C HIS A 226 11.40 3.37 10.63
N LEU A 227 10.56 2.63 11.37
CA LEU A 227 10.93 2.14 12.70
C LEU A 227 12.06 1.10 12.65
N ASN A 228 12.07 0.24 11.62
CA ASN A 228 13.11 -0.77 11.43
C ASN A 228 14.46 -0.13 11.10
N GLU A 229 14.50 0.88 10.23
CA GLU A 229 15.71 1.63 9.91
C GLU A 229 16.31 2.31 11.15
N ARG A 230 15.45 2.85 12.01
CA ARG A 230 15.87 3.49 13.28
C ARG A 230 16.22 2.48 14.37
N GLY A 231 15.95 1.20 14.20
CA GLY A 231 16.09 0.20 15.25
C GLY A 231 15.19 0.50 16.47
N ARG A 232 13.95 0.95 16.24
CA ARG A 232 12.98 1.34 17.27
C ARG A 232 11.65 0.62 17.09
N GLN A 233 10.81 0.66 18.13
CA GLN A 233 9.38 0.34 18.06
C GLN A 233 8.57 1.49 18.65
N ALA A 234 7.30 1.57 18.29
CA ALA A 234 6.38 2.59 18.78
C ALA A 234 4.92 2.11 18.72
N LYS A 235 4.02 2.82 19.42
CA LYS A 235 2.61 2.86 19.05
C LYS A 235 2.46 3.90 17.94
N ALA A 236 1.81 3.53 16.84
CA ALA A 236 1.67 4.38 15.67
C ALA A 236 0.21 4.62 15.32
N LEU A 237 -0.23 5.87 15.36
CA LEU A 237 -1.54 6.31 14.86
C LEU A 237 -1.32 7.06 13.55
N VAL A 238 -1.88 6.52 12.47
CA VAL A 238 -1.89 7.18 11.16
C VAL A 238 -3.28 7.75 10.91
N LEU A 239 -3.34 9.04 10.64
CA LEU A 239 -4.57 9.75 10.28
C LEU A 239 -4.44 10.17 8.82
N ARG A 240 -5.38 9.73 7.98
CA ARG A 240 -5.46 10.09 6.56
C ARG A 240 -6.72 10.89 6.31
N HIS A 241 -6.57 12.08 5.74
CA HIS A 241 -7.68 12.87 5.21
C HIS A 241 -7.66 12.81 3.69
N VAL A 242 -8.73 12.35 3.10
CA VAL A 242 -8.98 12.36 1.64
C VAL A 242 -9.93 13.51 1.36
N SER A 243 -9.42 14.58 0.77
CA SER A 243 -10.21 15.76 0.40
C SER A 243 -10.95 15.54 -0.94
N ASP A 244 -11.80 16.48 -1.31
CA ASP A 244 -12.49 16.54 -2.60
C ASP A 244 -11.55 16.82 -3.77
N ASP A 245 -10.35 17.36 -3.51
CA ASP A 245 -9.29 17.49 -4.51
C ASP A 245 -8.74 16.14 -5.01
N TYR A 246 -9.02 15.04 -4.28
CA TYR A 246 -8.66 13.69 -4.71
C TYR A 246 -9.73 13.12 -5.65
N TRP A 247 -9.63 13.47 -6.92
CA TRP A 247 -10.59 13.09 -7.96
C TRP A 247 -10.23 11.82 -8.74
N GLY A 248 -8.96 11.40 -8.73
CA GLY A 248 -8.47 10.24 -9.48
C GLY A 248 -7.78 9.21 -8.61
N PRO A 249 -8.30 7.96 -8.51
CA PRO A 249 -7.66 6.92 -7.71
C PRO A 249 -6.38 6.46 -8.38
N VAL A 250 -5.24 6.70 -7.74
CA VAL A 250 -3.92 6.29 -8.22
C VAL A 250 -3.39 5.01 -7.56
N GLY A 251 -4.22 4.34 -6.76
CA GLY A 251 -3.86 3.10 -6.07
C GLY A 251 -3.17 3.32 -4.72
N VAL A 252 -2.93 2.21 -4.02
CA VAL A 252 -2.40 2.24 -2.64
C VAL A 252 -0.92 2.62 -2.55
N TRP A 253 -0.19 2.61 -3.67
CA TRP A 253 1.19 3.09 -3.71
C TRP A 253 1.31 4.53 -3.21
N GLN A 254 0.32 5.38 -3.54
CA GLN A 254 0.27 6.76 -3.06
C GLN A 254 0.22 6.83 -1.52
N VAL A 255 -0.51 5.94 -0.87
CA VAL A 255 -0.56 5.87 0.60
C VAL A 255 0.80 5.51 1.16
N ARG A 256 1.48 4.51 0.58
CA ARG A 256 2.81 4.08 1.01
C ARG A 256 3.82 5.20 0.88
N GLU A 257 3.90 5.82 -0.30
CA GLU A 257 4.84 6.91 -0.54
C GLU A 257 4.53 8.14 0.30
N ALA A 258 3.25 8.48 0.51
CA ALA A 258 2.88 9.59 1.37
C ALA A 258 3.31 9.37 2.84
N VAL A 259 3.21 8.14 3.34
CA VAL A 259 3.68 7.81 4.70
C VAL A 259 5.21 7.79 4.76
N ARG A 260 5.91 7.24 3.76
CA ARG A 260 7.38 7.32 3.67
C ARG A 260 7.86 8.77 3.68
N ASN A 261 7.30 9.60 2.80
CA ASN A 261 7.65 11.02 2.69
C ASN A 261 7.29 11.83 3.94
N ALA A 262 6.33 11.38 4.76
CA ALA A 262 6.04 12.03 6.03
C ALA A 262 7.23 11.95 7.00
N PHE A 263 8.06 10.92 6.87
CA PHE A 263 9.24 10.72 7.71
C PHE A 263 10.51 11.44 7.21
N ASP A 264 10.52 11.91 5.96
CA ASP A 264 11.66 12.62 5.36
C ASP A 264 11.75 14.09 5.79
N GLY A 265 10.67 14.64 6.34
CA GLY A 265 10.58 16.03 6.77
C GLY A 265 10.91 16.26 8.25
N GLU A 266 10.84 17.54 8.65
CA GLU A 266 10.83 17.90 10.06
C GLU A 266 9.53 17.42 10.71
N PHE A 267 9.63 16.97 11.97
CA PHE A 267 8.48 16.52 12.73
C PHE A 267 8.24 17.38 13.97
N GLY A 268 6.97 17.50 14.35
CA GLY A 268 6.56 18.11 15.61
C GLY A 268 6.75 17.15 16.78
N THR A 269 6.83 17.70 17.98
CA THR A 269 6.87 16.93 19.23
C THR A 269 5.73 17.37 20.15
N ALA A 270 5.31 16.47 21.03
CA ALA A 270 4.31 16.75 22.05
C ALA A 270 4.70 16.09 23.37
N GLU A 271 4.26 16.65 24.50
CA GLU A 271 4.52 16.06 25.82
C GLU A 271 3.60 14.89 26.12
N THR A 272 2.37 14.93 25.56
CA THR A 272 1.37 13.88 25.76
C THR A 272 0.72 13.47 24.46
N PHE A 273 0.25 12.22 24.39
CA PHE A 273 -0.50 11.73 23.23
C PHE A 273 -1.78 12.58 22.98
N GLY A 274 -2.44 13.01 24.05
CA GLY A 274 -3.62 13.89 23.95
C GLY A 274 -3.30 15.25 23.34
N GLU A 275 -2.14 15.83 23.63
CA GLU A 275 -1.67 17.06 23.00
C GLU A 275 -1.40 16.84 21.52
N ALA A 276 -0.67 15.79 21.16
CA ALA A 276 -0.40 15.45 19.75
C ALA A 276 -1.69 15.29 18.94
N VAL A 277 -2.66 14.52 19.46
CA VAL A 277 -3.93 14.31 18.77
C VAL A 277 -4.76 15.60 18.67
N ARG A 278 -4.78 16.45 19.71
CA ARG A 278 -5.48 17.75 19.64
C ARG A 278 -4.85 18.68 18.61
N GLY A 279 -3.53 18.80 18.60
CA GLY A 279 -2.84 19.62 17.60
C GLY A 279 -3.12 19.18 16.18
N VAL A 280 -3.14 17.87 15.91
CA VAL A 280 -3.51 17.35 14.59
C VAL A 280 -4.99 17.56 14.30
N ALA A 281 -5.88 17.42 15.29
CA ALA A 281 -7.34 17.54 15.12
C ALA A 281 -7.77 18.93 14.61
N GLU A 282 -6.99 19.98 14.84
CA GLU A 282 -7.24 21.33 14.30
C GLU A 282 -7.18 21.39 12.77
N HIS A 283 -6.51 20.39 12.15
CA HIS A 283 -6.34 20.27 10.70
C HIS A 283 -7.24 19.21 10.07
N LEU A 284 -8.06 18.50 10.87
CA LEU A 284 -8.91 17.43 10.38
C LEU A 284 -10.32 17.92 10.04
N PRO A 285 -11.00 17.29 9.09
CA PRO A 285 -12.38 17.64 8.71
C PRO A 285 -13.43 17.13 9.74
N VAL A 286 -13.00 16.63 10.89
CA VAL A 286 -13.86 16.10 11.94
C VAL A 286 -13.43 16.58 13.31
N SER A 287 -14.37 16.75 14.21
CA SER A 287 -14.06 17.09 15.60
C SER A 287 -13.31 15.94 16.31
N ILE A 288 -12.51 16.29 17.30
CA ILE A 288 -11.80 15.32 18.14
C ILE A 288 -12.77 14.31 18.80
N GLY A 289 -14.00 14.74 19.12
CA GLY A 289 -15.03 13.86 19.66
C GLY A 289 -15.47 12.78 18.66
N ARG A 290 -15.57 13.10 17.35
CA ARG A 290 -15.84 12.10 16.32
C ARG A 290 -14.66 11.15 16.12
N LEU A 291 -13.44 11.69 16.09
CA LEU A 291 -12.21 10.88 15.99
C LEU A 291 -12.14 9.87 17.14
N ARG A 292 -12.34 10.31 18.38
CA ARG A 292 -12.30 9.45 19.58
C ARG A 292 -13.35 8.33 19.58
N ARG A 293 -14.52 8.56 18.99
CA ARG A 293 -15.55 7.51 18.86
C ARG A 293 -15.17 6.43 17.83
N LYS A 294 -14.33 6.76 16.85
CA LYS A 294 -13.95 5.83 15.79
C LYS A 294 -12.59 5.16 16.04
N SER A 295 -11.63 5.91 16.57
CA SER A 295 -10.27 5.44 16.82
C SER A 295 -10.16 4.69 18.15
N THR A 296 -9.61 3.50 18.12
CA THR A 296 -9.31 2.69 19.32
C THR A 296 -8.23 3.36 20.17
N MET A 297 -7.17 3.88 19.54
CA MET A 297 -6.07 4.54 20.26
C MET A 297 -6.50 5.87 20.87
N ALA A 298 -7.28 6.67 20.12
CA ALA A 298 -7.75 7.97 20.61
C ALA A 298 -8.91 7.85 21.59
N ALA A 299 -9.64 6.74 21.65
CA ALA A 299 -10.75 6.52 22.57
C ALA A 299 -10.34 6.65 24.05
N GLY A 300 -9.10 6.27 24.40
CA GLY A 300 -8.56 6.38 25.75
C GLY A 300 -8.18 7.80 26.20
N LEU A 301 -8.27 8.81 25.31
CA LEU A 301 -7.96 10.19 25.67
C LEU A 301 -9.03 10.77 26.59
N GLN A 302 -8.59 11.44 27.67
CA GLN A 302 -9.50 12.13 28.57
C GLN A 302 -10.13 13.34 27.86
N ALA A 303 -11.47 13.46 27.92
CA ALA A 303 -12.18 14.60 27.36
C ALA A 303 -11.86 15.87 28.17
N ASN A 304 -11.51 16.95 27.50
CA ASN A 304 -11.41 18.27 28.09
C ASN A 304 -12.67 19.09 27.79
N LEU A 305 -13.01 20.08 28.66
CA LEU A 305 -14.20 20.92 28.44
C LEU A 305 -14.23 21.59 27.07
N GLY A 306 -13.05 21.93 26.49
CA GLY A 306 -12.93 22.51 25.16
C GLY A 306 -13.38 21.59 24.01
N ASP A 307 -13.38 20.27 24.22
CA ASP A 307 -13.79 19.28 23.20
C ASP A 307 -15.31 19.34 22.92
N PHE A 308 -16.08 20.02 23.76
CA PHE A 308 -17.56 20.16 23.67
C PHE A 308 -18.04 21.50 23.08
N VAL A 309 -17.15 22.48 22.88
CA VAL A 309 -17.50 23.85 22.45
C VAL A 309 -17.52 24.01 20.93
N GLY A 310 -17.14 23.01 20.15
CA GLY A 310 -17.08 23.04 18.67
C GLY A 310 -18.06 22.12 17.94
N ALA A 311 -19.14 21.67 18.59
CA ALA A 311 -20.12 20.78 17.98
C ALA A 311 -21.46 21.49 17.75
N GLU A 312 -21.49 22.42 16.78
CA GLU A 312 -22.73 22.86 16.12
C GLU A 312 -22.61 22.66 14.61
#